data_375556967470b4679037895d684834ca
#
_entry.id   375556967470b4679037895d684834ca
#
_cell.length_a   1.000
_cell.length_b   1.000
_cell.length_c   1.000
_cell.angle_alpha   90.00
_cell.angle_beta   90.00
_cell.angle_gamma   90.00
#
_symmetry.space_group_name_H-M   'P 1'
#
loop_
_entity.id
_entity.type
_entity.pdbx_description
1 polymer ?
#
loop_
_entity_poly.entity_id
_entity_poly.type
_entity_poly.pdbx_seq_one_letter_code
_entity_poly.pdbx_strand_id
1 'polypeptide(L)'
;MKKHSGTILLVLIFFVGLAVMLYPTISDYINQHNQTRVVNSYAQQVDGLSDADYTAYFDAADVFNQKIAADPDALYHADRFSTYSTTLDVTGTGIMGYITIPRIGVELPIYHGTSDAVLQVAAGYLEGTSLPVGGESTHAVISAHRGLPSAKLFTHLDRLEVGDTFTITVLDRELTYEVDKISIVLPTEVDELKVVDGKDYVTLMTCTPYGINTHRLLVRGHRVTAPENLKRIRVSADATRIEPILIAPLLAVPLLLLLLIGLLVSGRKRKQK
;
A
#
# COMPACT_ATOMS: atom_id res chain seq x y z
N MET A 1 14.61 49.72 9.53
CA MET A 1 14.06 48.43 8.98
C MET A 1 15.12 47.47 8.46
N LYS A 2 16.28 47.85 7.94
CA LYS A 2 17.34 46.95 7.43
C LYS A 2 18.06 46.08 8.49
N LYS A 3 17.92 46.32 9.81
CA LYS A 3 18.71 45.67 10.87
C LYS A 3 18.21 44.24 11.27
N HIS A 4 16.99 43.86 10.89
CA HIS A 4 16.39 42.54 11.25
C HIS A 4 16.11 41.64 10.03
N SER A 5 16.29 42.14 8.81
CA SER A 5 15.99 41.37 7.58
C SER A 5 16.79 40.07 7.47
N GLY A 6 18.07 40.08 7.83
CA GLY A 6 18.91 38.88 7.81
C GLY A 6 18.47 37.81 8.83
N THR A 7 18.05 38.23 10.03
CA THR A 7 17.55 37.31 11.06
C THR A 7 16.19 36.75 10.66
N ILE A 8 15.30 37.54 10.09
CA ILE A 8 14.00 37.09 9.58
C ILE A 8 14.20 36.07 8.46
N LEU A 9 15.08 36.35 7.52
CA LEU A 9 15.40 35.45 6.41
C LEU A 9 15.93 34.10 6.93
N LEU A 10 16.84 34.10 7.93
CA LEU A 10 17.43 32.92 8.50
C LEU A 10 16.38 32.05 9.23
N VAL A 11 15.47 32.70 9.97
CA VAL A 11 14.34 32.02 10.62
C VAL A 11 13.39 31.41 9.59
N LEU A 12 13.13 32.12 8.50
CA LEU A 12 12.26 31.64 7.43
C LEU A 12 12.87 30.41 6.73
N ILE A 13 14.15 30.47 6.37
CA ILE A 13 14.89 29.31 5.80
C ILE A 13 14.88 28.11 6.76
N PHE A 14 15.05 28.35 8.07
CA PHE A 14 14.97 27.31 9.07
C PHE A 14 13.62 26.60 9.08
N PHE A 15 12.50 27.33 9.11
CA PHE A 15 11.16 26.73 9.12
C PHE A 15 10.81 26.02 7.81
N VAL A 16 11.28 26.55 6.67
CA VAL A 16 11.12 25.86 5.38
C VAL A 16 11.88 24.54 5.38
N GLY A 17 13.15 24.53 5.82
CA GLY A 17 13.94 23.32 5.92
C GLY A 17 13.33 22.28 6.88
N LEU A 18 12.81 22.74 8.02
CA LEU A 18 12.11 21.90 8.98
C LEU A 18 10.82 21.30 8.38
N ALA A 19 10.04 22.09 7.68
CA ALA A 19 8.82 21.62 7.02
C ALA A 19 9.12 20.54 5.96
N VAL A 20 10.15 20.75 5.14
CA VAL A 20 10.60 19.77 4.14
C VAL A 20 11.08 18.47 4.81
N MET A 21 11.80 18.58 5.93
CA MET A 21 12.29 17.41 6.68
C MET A 21 11.16 16.60 7.32
N LEU A 22 10.12 17.26 7.83
CA LEU A 22 8.99 16.61 8.49
C LEU A 22 7.91 16.12 7.51
N TYR A 23 7.91 16.62 6.27
CA TYR A 23 6.87 16.31 5.28
C TYR A 23 6.64 14.80 5.09
N PRO A 24 7.66 13.94 4.87
CA PRO A 24 7.43 12.51 4.65
C PRO A 24 6.76 11.83 5.85
N THR A 25 7.20 12.15 7.05
CA THR A 25 6.68 11.56 8.29
C THR A 25 5.22 11.94 8.54
N ILE A 26 4.91 13.22 8.39
CA ILE A 26 3.54 13.74 8.61
C ILE A 26 2.60 13.21 7.52
N SER A 27 3.06 13.22 6.27
CA SER A 27 2.25 12.76 5.14
C SER A 27 1.95 11.26 5.24
N ASP A 28 2.95 10.43 5.57
CA ASP A 28 2.76 9.00 5.77
C ASP A 28 1.77 8.70 6.91
N TYR A 29 1.89 9.41 8.04
CA TYR A 29 0.95 9.28 9.17
C TYR A 29 -0.50 9.61 8.75
N ILE A 30 -0.70 10.71 8.03
CA ILE A 30 -2.02 11.11 7.53
C ILE A 30 -2.57 10.06 6.56
N ASN A 31 -1.74 9.57 5.64
CA ASN A 31 -2.16 8.57 4.67
C ASN A 31 -2.52 7.24 5.33
N GLN A 32 -1.73 6.74 6.28
CA GLN A 32 -2.07 5.53 7.05
C GLN A 32 -3.42 5.68 7.78
N HIS A 33 -3.65 6.83 8.42
CA HIS A 33 -4.92 7.08 9.10
C HIS A 33 -6.10 7.11 8.13
N ASN A 34 -5.92 7.71 6.95
CA ASN A 34 -6.95 7.72 5.90
C ASN A 34 -7.21 6.31 5.36
N GLN A 35 -6.16 5.51 5.12
CA GLN A 35 -6.27 4.12 4.67
C GLN A 35 -7.07 3.26 5.67
N THR A 36 -6.74 3.33 6.96
CA THR A 36 -7.49 2.63 8.01
C THR A 36 -8.96 3.06 8.05
N ARG A 37 -9.24 4.36 7.89
CA ARG A 37 -10.63 4.86 7.83
C ARG A 37 -11.37 4.28 6.63
N VAL A 38 -10.74 4.21 5.47
CA VAL A 38 -11.30 3.64 4.24
C VAL A 38 -11.58 2.15 4.42
N VAL A 39 -10.65 1.38 4.97
CA VAL A 39 -10.82 -0.06 5.27
C VAL A 39 -11.99 -0.27 6.24
N ASN A 40 -12.07 0.51 7.32
CA ASN A 40 -13.18 0.42 8.27
C ASN A 40 -14.53 0.77 7.65
N SER A 41 -14.58 1.79 6.77
CA SER A 41 -15.80 2.16 6.06
C SER A 41 -16.25 1.05 5.10
N TYR A 42 -15.30 0.41 4.40
CA TYR A 42 -15.58 -0.75 3.56
C TYR A 42 -16.16 -1.90 4.39
N ALA A 43 -15.50 -2.27 5.50
CA ALA A 43 -15.96 -3.35 6.38
C ALA A 43 -17.39 -3.10 6.92
N GLN A 44 -17.71 -1.86 7.33
CA GLN A 44 -19.06 -1.51 7.79
C GLN A 44 -20.12 -1.64 6.69
N GLN A 45 -19.80 -1.33 5.44
CA GLN A 45 -20.73 -1.48 4.32
C GLN A 45 -20.94 -2.94 3.97
N VAL A 46 -19.86 -3.72 3.99
CA VAL A 46 -19.89 -5.17 3.79
C VAL A 46 -20.76 -5.85 4.86
N ASP A 47 -20.57 -5.52 6.13
CA ASP A 47 -21.36 -6.06 7.26
C ASP A 47 -22.88 -5.82 7.10
N GLY A 48 -23.27 -4.85 6.29
CA GLY A 48 -24.68 -4.53 5.98
C GLY A 48 -25.30 -5.33 4.84
N LEU A 49 -24.52 -6.16 4.13
CA LEU A 49 -24.99 -6.97 3.00
C LEU A 49 -25.72 -8.23 3.49
N SER A 50 -26.63 -8.75 2.66
CA SER A 50 -27.26 -10.05 2.88
C SER A 50 -26.42 -11.19 2.27
N ASP A 51 -26.66 -12.44 2.71
CA ASP A 51 -26.04 -13.64 2.12
C ASP A 51 -26.29 -13.75 0.61
N ALA A 52 -27.45 -13.28 0.14
CA ALA A 52 -27.78 -13.26 -1.29
C ALA A 52 -26.91 -12.25 -2.06
N ASP A 53 -26.58 -11.09 -1.44
CA ASP A 53 -25.70 -10.09 -2.04
C ASP A 53 -24.27 -10.65 -2.14
N TYR A 54 -23.75 -11.28 -1.07
CA TYR A 54 -22.44 -11.94 -1.11
C TYR A 54 -22.35 -12.97 -2.24
N THR A 55 -23.35 -13.86 -2.33
CA THR A 55 -23.38 -14.88 -3.39
C THR A 55 -23.32 -14.23 -4.77
N ALA A 56 -24.12 -13.20 -5.03
CA ALA A 56 -24.15 -12.53 -6.33
C ALA A 56 -22.80 -11.88 -6.70
N TYR A 57 -22.11 -11.24 -5.74
CA TYR A 57 -20.80 -10.66 -5.97
C TYR A 57 -19.74 -11.73 -6.29
N PHE A 58 -19.72 -12.84 -5.52
CA PHE A 58 -18.76 -13.92 -5.76
C PHE A 58 -19.02 -14.67 -7.06
N ASP A 59 -20.28 -14.96 -7.39
CA ASP A 59 -20.64 -15.59 -8.66
C ASP A 59 -20.19 -14.73 -9.87
N ALA A 60 -20.39 -13.42 -9.79
CA ALA A 60 -19.92 -12.50 -10.82
C ALA A 60 -18.40 -12.49 -10.95
N ALA A 61 -17.68 -12.53 -9.82
CA ALA A 61 -16.22 -12.58 -9.80
C ALA A 61 -15.69 -13.93 -10.31
N ASP A 62 -16.33 -15.05 -9.98
CA ASP A 62 -15.96 -16.38 -10.46
C ASP A 62 -16.17 -16.51 -11.97
N VAL A 63 -17.28 -15.98 -12.51
CA VAL A 63 -17.52 -15.91 -13.98
C VAL A 63 -16.44 -15.06 -14.66
N PHE A 64 -16.03 -13.97 -14.04
CA PHE A 64 -14.94 -13.14 -14.57
C PHE A 64 -13.61 -13.92 -14.56
N ASN A 65 -13.26 -14.57 -13.43
CA ASN A 65 -12.03 -15.33 -13.28
C ASN A 65 -11.93 -16.50 -14.27
N GLN A 66 -13.04 -17.16 -14.55
CA GLN A 66 -13.11 -18.21 -15.59
C GLN A 66 -12.76 -17.66 -16.99
N LYS A 67 -13.20 -16.42 -17.31
CA LYS A 67 -12.86 -15.78 -18.58
C LYS A 67 -11.37 -15.44 -18.66
N ILE A 68 -10.79 -14.96 -17.56
CA ILE A 68 -9.34 -14.69 -17.46
C ILE A 68 -8.54 -15.98 -17.61
N ALA A 69 -8.93 -17.06 -16.92
CA ALA A 69 -8.25 -18.35 -17.02
C ALA A 69 -8.30 -18.96 -18.43
N ALA A 70 -9.36 -18.68 -19.19
CA ALA A 70 -9.54 -19.16 -20.56
C ALA A 70 -8.75 -18.37 -21.59
N ASP A 71 -8.23 -17.17 -21.27
CA ASP A 71 -7.46 -16.32 -22.19
C ASP A 71 -5.99 -16.19 -21.72
N PRO A 72 -5.04 -16.95 -22.28
CA PRO A 72 -3.62 -16.85 -21.93
C PRO A 72 -3.00 -15.47 -22.17
N ASP A 73 -3.64 -14.65 -22.99
CA ASP A 73 -3.19 -13.30 -23.37
C ASP A 73 -3.96 -12.19 -22.67
N ALA A 74 -4.78 -12.51 -21.66
CA ALA A 74 -5.62 -11.55 -20.91
C ALA A 74 -4.82 -10.33 -20.42
N LEU A 75 -3.59 -10.52 -19.92
CA LEU A 75 -2.71 -9.44 -19.47
C LEU A 75 -2.32 -8.45 -20.58
N TYR A 76 -2.26 -8.90 -21.83
CA TYR A 76 -1.93 -8.04 -22.97
C TYR A 76 -3.15 -7.33 -23.56
N HIS A 77 -4.35 -7.77 -23.20
CA HIS A 77 -5.62 -7.32 -23.74
C HIS A 77 -6.65 -7.03 -22.64
N ALA A 78 -6.20 -6.37 -21.55
CA ALA A 78 -7.03 -6.06 -20.40
C ALA A 78 -8.29 -5.25 -20.77
N ASP A 79 -8.25 -4.47 -21.84
CA ASP A 79 -9.37 -3.71 -22.40
C ASP A 79 -10.58 -4.59 -22.78
N ARG A 80 -10.37 -5.88 -23.09
CA ARG A 80 -11.46 -6.83 -23.38
C ARG A 80 -12.29 -7.20 -22.15
N PHE A 81 -11.78 -6.92 -20.96
CA PHE A 81 -12.38 -7.30 -19.69
C PHE A 81 -12.94 -6.08 -18.92
N SER A 82 -13.56 -5.15 -19.63
CA SER A 82 -14.02 -3.86 -19.08
C SER A 82 -15.02 -3.97 -17.91
N THR A 83 -15.69 -5.12 -17.73
CA THR A 83 -16.63 -5.37 -16.63
C THR A 83 -15.94 -5.50 -15.27
N TYR A 84 -14.61 -5.64 -15.20
CA TYR A 84 -13.88 -5.74 -13.93
C TYR A 84 -14.12 -4.54 -13.01
N SER A 85 -14.26 -3.35 -13.56
CA SER A 85 -14.36 -2.09 -12.82
C SER A 85 -15.66 -1.93 -12.02
N THR A 86 -16.65 -2.76 -12.29
CA THR A 86 -17.94 -2.78 -11.58
C THR A 86 -18.15 -4.04 -10.74
N THR A 87 -17.27 -5.05 -10.91
CA THR A 87 -17.34 -6.29 -10.14
C THR A 87 -16.66 -6.07 -8.79
N LEU A 88 -17.30 -6.45 -7.68
CA LEU A 88 -16.86 -6.26 -6.30
C LEU A 88 -16.87 -4.79 -5.80
N ASP A 89 -17.43 -3.85 -6.55
CA ASP A 89 -17.55 -2.45 -6.10
C ASP A 89 -18.83 -2.26 -5.25
N VAL A 90 -18.77 -2.72 -4.00
CA VAL A 90 -19.89 -2.62 -3.04
C VAL A 90 -20.15 -1.18 -2.62
N THR A 91 -19.10 -0.37 -2.58
CA THR A 91 -19.13 0.98 -2.01
C THR A 91 -19.43 2.06 -3.04
N GLY A 92 -19.40 1.74 -4.34
CA GLY A 92 -19.45 2.70 -5.44
C GLY A 92 -18.22 3.62 -5.52
N THR A 93 -17.13 3.27 -4.78
CA THR A 93 -15.89 4.05 -4.72
C THR A 93 -14.72 3.36 -5.41
N GLY A 94 -14.94 2.19 -5.99
CA GLY A 94 -13.93 1.37 -6.66
C GLY A 94 -13.09 0.51 -5.72
N ILE A 95 -13.46 0.38 -4.44
CA ILE A 95 -12.78 -0.50 -3.49
C ILE A 95 -13.36 -1.90 -3.60
N MET A 96 -12.50 -2.90 -3.83
CA MET A 96 -12.89 -4.30 -3.90
C MET A 96 -12.55 -5.11 -2.65
N GLY A 97 -11.69 -4.59 -1.79
CA GLY A 97 -11.22 -5.27 -0.59
C GLY A 97 -10.03 -4.57 0.05
N TYR A 98 -9.31 -5.27 0.91
CA TYR A 98 -8.07 -4.77 1.49
C TYR A 98 -7.06 -5.90 1.71
N ILE A 99 -5.78 -5.53 1.79
CA ILE A 99 -4.67 -6.44 2.06
C ILE A 99 -4.03 -6.12 3.40
N THR A 100 -3.69 -7.17 4.16
CA THR A 100 -2.93 -7.10 5.40
C THR A 100 -1.64 -7.90 5.28
N ILE A 101 -0.48 -7.28 5.58
CA ILE A 101 0.84 -7.93 5.55
C ILE A 101 1.51 -7.69 6.91
N PRO A 102 1.35 -8.61 7.88
CA PRO A 102 1.78 -8.40 9.27
C PRO A 102 3.29 -8.17 9.41
N ARG A 103 4.12 -8.90 8.63
CA ARG A 103 5.58 -8.81 8.68
C ARG A 103 6.12 -7.40 8.50
N ILE A 104 5.45 -6.61 7.68
CA ILE A 104 5.87 -5.23 7.34
C ILE A 104 4.87 -4.16 7.84
N GLY A 105 3.83 -4.58 8.60
CA GLY A 105 2.85 -3.69 9.21
C GLY A 105 2.03 -2.91 8.17
N VAL A 106 1.63 -3.56 7.08
CA VAL A 106 0.84 -2.97 6.00
C VAL A 106 -0.62 -3.40 6.13
N GLU A 107 -1.54 -2.43 6.05
CA GLU A 107 -2.97 -2.60 5.83
C GLU A 107 -3.42 -1.56 4.82
N LEU A 108 -3.80 -2.00 3.61
CA LEU A 108 -4.10 -1.12 2.49
C LEU A 108 -5.41 -1.51 1.81
N PRO A 109 -6.27 -0.56 1.47
CA PRO A 109 -7.39 -0.83 0.57
C PRO A 109 -6.88 -1.20 -0.82
N ILE A 110 -7.60 -2.10 -1.49
CA ILE A 110 -7.37 -2.52 -2.86
C ILE A 110 -8.45 -1.89 -3.73
N TYR A 111 -8.04 -1.07 -4.69
CA TYR A 111 -8.93 -0.45 -5.66
C TYR A 111 -8.87 -1.16 -7.01
N HIS A 112 -9.91 -0.95 -7.81
CA HIS A 112 -9.90 -1.32 -9.21
C HIS A 112 -8.84 -0.52 -9.97
N GLY A 113 -8.05 -1.23 -10.79
CA GLY A 113 -7.04 -0.64 -11.66
C GLY A 113 -5.78 -0.15 -10.93
N THR A 114 -4.82 0.28 -11.75
CA THR A 114 -3.50 0.75 -11.31
C THR A 114 -3.22 2.16 -11.80
N SER A 115 -4.26 3.02 -11.84
CA SER A 115 -4.08 4.43 -12.20
C SER A 115 -3.19 5.17 -11.19
N ASP A 116 -2.55 6.25 -11.63
CA ASP A 116 -1.72 7.08 -10.75
C ASP A 116 -2.49 7.56 -9.51
N ALA A 117 -3.77 7.91 -9.68
CA ALA A 117 -4.62 8.37 -8.58
C ALA A 117 -4.79 7.28 -7.50
N VAL A 118 -4.95 6.02 -7.89
CA VAL A 118 -5.04 4.87 -6.98
C VAL A 118 -3.68 4.62 -6.31
N LEU A 119 -2.63 4.46 -7.11
CA LEU A 119 -1.32 4.05 -6.62
C LEU A 119 -0.64 5.10 -5.72
N GLN A 120 -1.06 6.37 -5.77
CA GLN A 120 -0.58 7.41 -4.84
C GLN A 120 -1.03 7.19 -3.39
N VAL A 121 -2.13 6.48 -3.16
CA VAL A 121 -2.76 6.40 -1.82
C VAL A 121 -3.07 4.98 -1.36
N ALA A 122 -3.06 3.98 -2.24
CA ALA A 122 -3.57 2.64 -1.99
C ALA A 122 -2.82 1.57 -2.79
N ALA A 123 -3.27 0.33 -2.66
CA ALA A 123 -2.96 -0.74 -3.59
C ALA A 123 -4.00 -0.79 -4.71
N GLY A 124 -3.59 -1.20 -5.89
CA GLY A 124 -4.42 -1.35 -7.07
C GLY A 124 -4.40 -2.78 -7.60
N TYR A 125 -5.54 -3.26 -8.04
CA TYR A 125 -5.68 -4.51 -8.77
C TYR A 125 -5.16 -4.32 -10.21
N LEU A 126 -4.28 -5.22 -10.66
CA LEU A 126 -3.76 -5.19 -12.03
C LEU A 126 -4.78 -5.79 -13.01
N GLU A 127 -5.22 -4.98 -13.94
CA GLU A 127 -6.17 -5.37 -14.98
C GLU A 127 -5.62 -6.52 -15.83
N GLY A 128 -6.51 -7.43 -16.26
CA GLY A 128 -6.12 -8.61 -17.03
C GLY A 128 -5.63 -9.78 -16.18
N THR A 129 -5.69 -9.67 -14.85
CA THR A 129 -5.45 -10.78 -13.91
C THR A 129 -6.78 -11.26 -13.28
N SER A 130 -6.76 -12.33 -12.49
CA SER A 130 -7.96 -12.77 -11.75
C SER A 130 -8.35 -11.77 -10.67
N LEU A 131 -9.65 -11.57 -10.42
CA LEU A 131 -10.12 -10.84 -9.25
C LEU A 131 -9.70 -11.58 -7.96
N PRO A 132 -9.40 -10.88 -6.87
CA PRO A 132 -8.77 -11.46 -5.68
C PRO A 132 -9.77 -12.18 -4.75
N VAL A 133 -10.64 -13.02 -5.30
CA VAL A 133 -11.63 -13.82 -4.55
C VAL A 133 -11.17 -15.24 -4.26
N GLY A 134 -9.95 -15.60 -4.73
CA GLY A 134 -9.38 -16.94 -4.63
C GLY A 134 -10.05 -17.93 -5.58
N GLY A 135 -9.69 -19.19 -5.46
CA GLY A 135 -10.23 -20.30 -6.25
C GLY A 135 -9.19 -20.98 -7.13
N GLU A 136 -9.49 -22.22 -7.56
CA GLU A 136 -8.61 -22.96 -8.47
C GLU A 136 -8.46 -22.25 -9.81
N SER A 137 -7.26 -22.30 -10.36
CA SER A 137 -6.91 -21.64 -11.64
C SER A 137 -7.13 -20.12 -11.59
N THR A 138 -6.77 -19.49 -10.46
CA THR A 138 -6.78 -18.03 -10.32
C THR A 138 -5.39 -17.48 -10.00
N HIS A 139 -5.09 -16.29 -10.51
CA HIS A 139 -3.89 -15.54 -10.17
C HIS A 139 -4.21 -14.04 -10.16
N ALA A 140 -4.39 -13.48 -8.99
CA ALA A 140 -4.61 -12.05 -8.81
C ALA A 140 -3.28 -11.32 -8.61
N VAL A 141 -3.16 -10.11 -9.17
CA VAL A 141 -1.97 -9.27 -8.98
C VAL A 141 -2.36 -7.94 -8.35
N ILE A 142 -1.74 -7.66 -7.21
CA ILE A 142 -1.96 -6.44 -6.45
C ILE A 142 -0.69 -5.59 -6.48
N SER A 143 -0.81 -4.39 -7.02
CA SER A 143 0.31 -3.47 -7.20
C SER A 143 0.23 -2.28 -6.25
N ALA A 144 1.36 -1.84 -5.72
CA ALA A 144 1.44 -0.57 -5.00
C ALA A 144 2.83 0.05 -5.17
N HIS A 145 2.90 1.36 -5.00
CA HIS A 145 4.15 2.10 -5.11
C HIS A 145 5.17 1.73 -4.03
N ARG A 146 6.43 1.95 -4.38
CA ARG A 146 7.59 1.90 -3.49
C ARG A 146 8.32 3.23 -3.54
N GLY A 147 8.69 3.74 -2.35
CA GLY A 147 9.54 4.92 -2.25
C GLY A 147 8.82 6.26 -2.47
N LEU A 148 7.51 6.31 -2.31
CA LEU A 148 6.80 7.58 -2.27
C LEU A 148 7.16 8.34 -0.98
N PRO A 149 7.49 9.66 -1.08
CA PRO A 149 7.69 10.48 0.11
C PRO A 149 6.43 10.65 0.97
N SER A 150 5.26 10.48 0.35
CA SER A 150 3.95 10.72 0.98
C SER A 150 3.36 9.50 1.67
N ALA A 151 3.72 8.28 1.27
CA ALA A 151 3.12 7.05 1.78
C ALA A 151 4.07 5.86 1.62
N LYS A 152 4.13 4.98 2.62
CA LYS A 152 5.00 3.79 2.58
C LYS A 152 4.53 2.72 1.61
N LEU A 153 3.23 2.47 1.58
CA LEU A 153 2.61 1.45 0.73
C LEU A 153 3.43 0.13 0.71
N PHE A 154 3.95 -0.31 -0.46
CA PHE A 154 4.80 -1.49 -0.60
C PHE A 154 6.31 -1.18 -0.51
N THR A 155 6.70 -0.08 0.13
CA THR A 155 8.12 0.31 0.29
C THR A 155 8.98 -0.79 0.90
N HIS A 156 8.40 -1.57 1.82
CA HIS A 156 9.12 -2.64 2.52
C HIS A 156 8.77 -4.06 2.03
N LEU A 157 8.18 -4.19 0.84
CA LEU A 157 7.82 -5.50 0.27
C LEU A 157 9.04 -6.41 0.11
N ASP A 158 10.22 -5.84 -0.07
CA ASP A 158 11.52 -6.55 -0.16
C ASP A 158 11.99 -7.19 1.16
N ARG A 159 11.28 -6.97 2.26
CA ARG A 159 11.55 -7.63 3.55
C ARG A 159 10.77 -8.92 3.75
N LEU A 160 9.87 -9.25 2.83
CA LEU A 160 9.17 -10.53 2.86
C LEU A 160 10.12 -11.66 2.44
N GLU A 161 9.94 -12.78 3.08
CA GLU A 161 10.69 -14.01 2.85
C GLU A 161 9.73 -15.14 2.50
N VAL A 162 10.21 -16.19 1.85
CA VAL A 162 9.42 -17.42 1.61
C VAL A 162 8.98 -17.99 2.96
N GLY A 163 7.67 -18.30 3.08
CA GLY A 163 7.04 -18.73 4.32
C GLY A 163 6.35 -17.61 5.11
N ASP A 164 6.57 -16.32 4.79
CA ASP A 164 5.78 -15.22 5.34
C ASP A 164 4.35 -15.28 4.79
N THR A 165 3.39 -14.73 5.54
CA THR A 165 1.98 -14.74 5.12
C THR A 165 1.43 -13.33 4.94
N PHE A 166 0.46 -13.21 4.03
CA PHE A 166 -0.41 -12.05 3.89
C PHE A 166 -1.85 -12.48 3.67
N THR A 167 -2.78 -11.60 3.98
CA THR A 167 -4.22 -11.89 3.86
C THR A 167 -4.88 -10.85 2.98
N ILE A 168 -5.73 -11.29 2.06
CA ILE A 168 -6.64 -10.44 1.29
C ILE A 168 -8.03 -10.66 1.85
N THR A 169 -8.71 -9.58 2.20
CA THR A 169 -10.11 -9.59 2.63
C THR A 169 -10.97 -8.98 1.55
N VAL A 170 -11.90 -9.77 1.02
CA VAL A 170 -12.89 -9.34 0.02
C VAL A 170 -14.26 -9.77 0.51
N LEU A 171 -15.15 -8.80 0.67
CA LEU A 171 -16.45 -9.01 1.30
C LEU A 171 -16.28 -9.68 2.68
N ASP A 172 -16.92 -10.82 2.91
CA ASP A 172 -16.86 -11.61 4.13
C ASP A 172 -15.75 -12.66 4.14
N ARG A 173 -14.96 -12.80 3.05
CA ARG A 173 -13.89 -13.80 2.92
C ARG A 173 -12.52 -13.24 3.29
N GLU A 174 -11.84 -13.94 4.20
CA GLU A 174 -10.42 -13.73 4.50
C GLU A 174 -9.60 -14.83 3.81
N LEU A 175 -8.75 -14.41 2.86
CA LEU A 175 -7.96 -15.28 2.00
C LEU A 175 -6.49 -15.16 2.39
N THR A 176 -5.95 -16.16 3.08
CA THR A 176 -4.54 -16.17 3.51
C THR A 176 -3.67 -16.87 2.47
N TYR A 177 -2.55 -16.22 2.15
CA TYR A 177 -1.54 -16.70 1.23
C TYR A 177 -0.17 -16.76 1.92
N GLU A 178 0.58 -17.83 1.67
CA GLU A 178 1.95 -17.99 2.11
C GLU A 178 2.89 -17.74 0.94
N VAL A 179 3.90 -16.90 1.14
CA VAL A 179 4.89 -16.56 0.12
C VAL A 179 5.66 -17.82 -0.28
N ASP A 180 5.61 -18.16 -1.57
CA ASP A 180 6.29 -19.31 -2.15
C ASP A 180 7.40 -18.94 -3.15
N LYS A 181 7.32 -17.73 -3.71
CA LYS A 181 8.30 -17.27 -4.70
C LYS A 181 8.51 -15.76 -4.63
N ILE A 182 9.77 -15.35 -4.71
CA ILE A 182 10.17 -13.94 -4.84
C ILE A 182 11.05 -13.83 -6.07
N SER A 183 10.72 -12.91 -6.99
CA SER A 183 11.46 -12.70 -8.23
C SER A 183 11.57 -11.22 -8.59
N ILE A 184 12.57 -10.91 -9.42
CA ILE A 184 12.76 -9.57 -10.00
C ILE A 184 12.75 -9.73 -11.50
N VAL A 185 11.84 -9.04 -12.16
CA VAL A 185 11.60 -9.14 -13.61
C VAL A 185 11.61 -7.76 -14.27
N LEU A 186 11.75 -7.73 -15.59
CA LEU A 186 11.52 -6.50 -16.35
C LEU A 186 10.02 -6.16 -16.39
N PRO A 187 9.64 -4.88 -16.56
CA PRO A 187 8.24 -4.46 -16.61
C PRO A 187 7.43 -5.13 -17.75
N THR A 188 8.10 -5.62 -18.77
CA THR A 188 7.49 -6.29 -19.93
C THR A 188 7.39 -7.81 -19.76
N GLU A 189 8.00 -8.38 -18.72
CA GLU A 189 8.00 -9.80 -18.43
C GLU A 189 6.80 -10.14 -17.53
N VAL A 190 5.71 -10.62 -18.12
CA VAL A 190 4.45 -10.92 -17.43
C VAL A 190 4.16 -12.41 -17.29
N ASP A 191 5.07 -13.29 -17.73
CA ASP A 191 4.82 -14.74 -17.73
C ASP A 191 4.60 -15.30 -16.30
N GLU A 192 5.26 -14.71 -15.29
CA GLU A 192 5.08 -15.10 -13.89
C GLU A 192 3.74 -14.65 -13.29
N LEU A 193 2.97 -13.81 -13.99
CA LEU A 193 1.68 -13.29 -13.56
C LEU A 193 0.50 -14.05 -14.17
N LYS A 194 0.76 -14.99 -15.09
CA LYS A 194 -0.27 -15.79 -15.75
C LYS A 194 -0.93 -16.77 -14.78
N VAL A 195 -2.18 -17.11 -15.09
CA VAL A 195 -2.91 -18.18 -14.39
C VAL A 195 -2.20 -19.50 -14.58
N VAL A 196 -2.09 -20.29 -13.52
CA VAL A 196 -1.56 -21.65 -13.53
C VAL A 196 -2.70 -22.60 -13.17
N ASP A 197 -2.95 -23.57 -14.01
CA ASP A 197 -4.05 -24.52 -13.84
C ASP A 197 -4.00 -25.22 -12.47
N GLY A 198 -5.16 -25.28 -11.79
CA GLY A 198 -5.33 -25.89 -10.48
C GLY A 198 -4.65 -25.13 -9.32
N LYS A 199 -4.08 -23.94 -9.57
CA LYS A 199 -3.45 -23.12 -8.52
C LYS A 199 -4.29 -21.92 -8.14
N ASP A 200 -4.20 -21.53 -6.87
CA ASP A 200 -4.75 -20.29 -6.32
C ASP A 200 -3.57 -19.42 -5.85
N TYR A 201 -3.23 -18.41 -6.67
CA TYR A 201 -2.10 -17.52 -6.45
C TYR A 201 -2.52 -16.06 -6.29
N VAL A 202 -1.76 -15.35 -5.49
CA VAL A 202 -1.73 -13.88 -5.48
C VAL A 202 -0.30 -13.41 -5.56
N THR A 203 -0.01 -12.45 -6.44
CA THR A 203 1.29 -11.79 -6.53
C THR A 203 1.18 -10.34 -6.08
N LEU A 204 2.01 -9.96 -5.11
CA LEU A 204 2.22 -8.57 -4.72
C LEU A 204 3.34 -7.99 -5.59
N MET A 205 3.08 -6.86 -6.24
CA MET A 205 4.00 -6.25 -7.19
C MET A 205 4.38 -4.83 -6.77
N THR A 206 5.67 -4.51 -6.86
CA THR A 206 6.16 -3.13 -6.70
C THR A 206 7.38 -2.87 -7.57
N CYS A 207 7.79 -1.59 -7.66
CA CYS A 207 8.99 -1.20 -8.42
C CYS A 207 10.27 -1.50 -7.64
N THR A 208 11.36 -1.84 -8.35
CA THR A 208 12.69 -2.10 -7.79
C THR A 208 13.78 -1.76 -8.83
N PRO A 209 15.04 -1.42 -8.45
CA PRO A 209 15.49 -1.03 -7.12
C PRO A 209 14.84 0.27 -6.62
N TYR A 210 14.89 0.50 -5.30
CA TYR A 210 14.33 1.70 -4.68
C TYR A 210 14.83 2.99 -5.35
N GLY A 211 13.90 3.85 -5.78
CA GLY A 211 14.21 5.14 -6.42
C GLY A 211 14.67 5.05 -7.88
N ILE A 212 15.07 3.86 -8.38
CA ILE A 212 15.49 3.65 -9.77
C ILE A 212 14.33 3.08 -10.61
N ASN A 213 13.57 2.13 -10.07
CA ASN A 213 12.31 1.61 -10.61
C ASN A 213 12.37 0.95 -11.99
N THR A 214 13.53 0.41 -12.38
CA THR A 214 13.75 -0.21 -13.70
C THR A 214 13.14 -1.60 -13.82
N HIS A 215 12.91 -2.28 -12.70
CA HIS A 215 12.36 -3.64 -12.64
C HIS A 215 11.11 -3.69 -11.78
N ARG A 216 10.48 -4.86 -11.71
CA ARG A 216 9.40 -5.18 -10.80
C ARG A 216 9.85 -6.24 -9.81
N LEU A 217 9.60 -6.02 -8.54
CA LEU A 217 9.68 -7.04 -7.48
C LEU A 217 8.32 -7.72 -7.42
N LEU A 218 8.32 -9.03 -7.57
CA LEU A 218 7.15 -9.89 -7.47
C LEU A 218 7.31 -10.77 -6.23
N VAL A 219 6.32 -10.75 -5.35
CA VAL A 219 6.21 -11.61 -4.16
C VAL A 219 4.93 -12.40 -4.32
N ARG A 220 5.06 -13.66 -4.78
CA ARG A 220 3.92 -14.56 -5.01
C ARG A 220 3.63 -15.37 -3.75
N GLY A 221 2.34 -15.49 -3.42
CA GLY A 221 1.84 -16.40 -2.42
C GLY A 221 0.87 -17.41 -3.03
N HIS A 222 0.88 -18.62 -2.47
CA HIS A 222 -0.13 -19.65 -2.74
C HIS A 222 -1.14 -19.70 -1.59
N ARG A 223 -2.37 -20.11 -1.90
CA ARG A 223 -3.44 -20.18 -0.91
C ARG A 223 -3.12 -21.21 0.17
N VAL A 224 -3.32 -20.80 1.43
CA VAL A 224 -3.20 -21.69 2.60
C VAL A 224 -4.43 -21.54 3.50
N THR A 225 -4.71 -22.59 4.30
CA THR A 225 -5.69 -22.44 5.37
C THR A 225 -5.09 -21.57 6.45
N ALA A 226 -5.79 -20.49 6.83
CA ALA A 226 -5.30 -19.58 7.86
C ALA A 226 -5.00 -20.37 9.15
N PRO A 227 -3.81 -20.26 9.74
CA PRO A 227 -3.52 -20.80 11.05
C PRO A 227 -4.50 -20.23 12.07
N GLU A 228 -5.01 -21.05 12.97
CA GLU A 228 -6.08 -20.69 13.91
C GLU A 228 -5.74 -19.49 14.80
N ASN A 229 -4.45 -19.23 15.03
CA ASN A 229 -3.91 -18.11 15.79
C ASN A 229 -3.85 -16.78 15.01
N LEU A 230 -3.99 -16.80 13.66
CA LEU A 230 -4.02 -15.56 12.84
C LEU A 230 -5.44 -15.02 12.61
N LYS A 231 -6.48 -15.77 12.96
CA LYS A 231 -7.90 -15.44 12.69
C LYS A 231 -8.41 -14.13 13.31
N ARG A 232 -7.62 -13.33 14.00
CA ARG A 232 -8.07 -12.05 14.62
C ARG A 232 -6.97 -11.02 14.88
N ILE A 233 -5.86 -11.03 14.18
CA ILE A 233 -4.93 -9.90 14.31
C ILE A 233 -5.37 -8.82 13.31
N ARG A 234 -6.40 -8.04 13.68
CA ARG A 234 -6.56 -6.72 13.09
C ARG A 234 -5.34 -5.92 13.55
N VAL A 235 -4.48 -5.55 12.62
CA VAL A 235 -3.41 -4.57 12.90
C VAL A 235 -4.12 -3.23 13.06
N SER A 236 -4.62 -2.95 14.28
CA SER A 236 -5.13 -1.61 14.57
C SER A 236 -3.97 -0.63 14.49
N ALA A 237 -4.21 0.54 13.89
CA ALA A 237 -3.24 1.64 13.81
C ALA A 237 -2.73 2.12 15.19
N ASP A 238 -3.29 1.61 16.29
CA ASP A 238 -2.90 1.90 17.67
C ASP A 238 -1.58 1.26 18.12
N ALA A 239 -1.08 0.26 17.39
CA ALA A 239 0.27 -0.28 17.64
C ALA A 239 1.30 0.58 16.91
N THR A 240 1.63 1.74 17.45
CA THR A 240 2.73 2.58 16.97
C THR A 240 4.05 1.82 17.15
N ARG A 241 4.48 1.09 16.11
CA ARG A 241 5.89 0.72 15.99
C ARG A 241 6.67 2.02 15.81
N ILE A 242 7.44 2.40 16.83
CA ILE A 242 8.36 3.54 16.74
C ILE A 242 9.44 3.14 15.73
N GLU A 243 9.25 3.54 14.47
CA GLU A 243 10.27 3.32 13.46
C GLU A 243 11.48 4.22 13.72
N PRO A 244 12.72 3.72 13.51
CA PRO A 244 13.94 4.52 13.69
C PRO A 244 13.93 5.83 12.91
N ILE A 245 13.20 5.90 11.80
CA ILE A 245 13.06 7.11 10.98
C ILE A 245 12.27 8.22 11.69
N LEU A 246 11.42 7.89 12.66
CA LEU A 246 10.70 8.86 13.49
C LEU A 246 11.58 9.42 14.62
N ILE A 247 12.61 8.67 15.04
CA ILE A 247 13.52 9.10 16.12
C ILE A 247 14.41 10.25 15.62
N ALA A 248 14.85 10.20 14.36
CA ALA A 248 15.74 11.23 13.81
C ALA A 248 15.11 12.63 13.83
N PRO A 249 13.87 12.87 13.34
CA PRO A 249 13.17 14.16 13.48
C PRO A 249 12.92 14.55 14.93
N LEU A 250 12.53 13.59 15.79
CA LEU A 250 12.24 13.84 17.21
C LEU A 250 13.45 14.39 17.96
N LEU A 251 14.66 13.94 17.64
CA LEU A 251 15.90 14.43 18.21
C LEU A 251 16.43 15.68 17.50
N ALA A 252 16.33 15.73 16.18
CA ALA A 252 16.85 16.85 15.38
C ALA A 252 16.08 18.16 15.61
N VAL A 253 14.75 18.12 15.75
CA VAL A 253 13.92 19.31 15.93
C VAL A 253 14.29 20.10 17.20
N PRO A 254 14.34 19.52 18.40
CA PRO A 254 14.74 20.26 19.60
C PRO A 254 16.19 20.77 19.53
N LEU A 255 17.09 20.00 18.93
CA LEU A 255 18.49 20.38 18.79
C LEU A 255 18.67 21.56 17.83
N LEU A 256 17.95 21.58 16.73
CA LEU A 256 17.90 22.70 15.79
C LEU A 256 17.26 23.95 16.40
N LEU A 257 16.19 23.79 17.21
CA LEU A 257 15.58 24.89 17.95
C LEU A 257 16.52 25.49 18.98
N LEU A 258 17.26 24.67 19.74
CA LEU A 258 18.26 25.15 20.68
C LEU A 258 19.39 25.92 19.97
N LEU A 259 19.84 25.42 18.82
CA LEU A 259 20.87 26.06 18.01
C LEU A 259 20.37 27.41 17.46
N LEU A 260 19.12 27.47 16.99
CA LEU A 260 18.49 28.73 16.56
C LEU A 260 18.40 29.75 17.70
N ILE A 261 17.93 29.32 18.88
CA ILE A 261 17.85 30.18 20.07
C ILE A 261 19.24 30.68 20.45
N GLY A 262 20.25 29.81 20.47
CA GLY A 262 21.65 30.17 20.75
C GLY A 262 22.19 31.24 19.78
N LEU A 263 21.93 31.08 18.47
CA LEU A 263 22.32 32.07 17.45
C LEU A 263 21.61 33.41 17.65
N LEU A 264 20.30 33.40 17.97
CA LEU A 264 19.53 34.62 18.20
C LEU A 264 20.01 35.37 19.47
N VAL A 265 20.31 34.64 20.55
CA VAL A 265 20.83 35.22 21.82
C VAL A 265 22.25 35.75 21.63
N SER A 266 23.13 34.99 20.95
CA SER A 266 24.51 35.39 20.67
C SER A 266 24.58 36.62 19.77
N GLY A 267 23.69 36.70 18.76
CA GLY A 267 23.55 37.89 17.90
C GLY A 267 23.08 39.16 18.64
N ARG A 268 22.30 39.00 19.73
CA ARG A 268 21.89 40.11 20.61
C ARG A 268 23.06 40.62 21.46
N LYS A 269 23.88 39.75 22.04
CA LYS A 269 25.05 40.09 22.87
C LYS A 269 26.15 40.81 22.08
N ARG A 270 26.35 40.51 20.79
CA ARG A 270 27.30 41.23 19.90
C ARG A 270 26.86 42.61 19.50
N LYS A 271 25.58 42.97 19.68
CA LYS A 271 25.06 44.31 19.36
C LYS A 271 25.04 45.26 20.56
N GLN A 272 25.37 44.79 21.77
CA GLN A 272 25.45 45.61 23.00
C GLN A 272 26.90 45.92 23.39
N LYS A 273 27.89 45.41 22.71
CA LYS A 273 29.28 45.85 22.72
C LYS A 273 29.59 46.66 21.46
#